data_addc4cabbf521718f473e3928a6d8fb0
#
_entry.id   addc4cabbf521718f473e3928a6d8fb0
#
_cell.length_a   1.000
_cell.length_b   1.000
_cell.length_c   1.000
_cell.angle_alpha   90.00
_cell.angle_beta   90.00
_cell.angle_gamma   90.00
#
_symmetry.space_group_name_H-M   'P 1'
#
loop_
_entity.id
_entity.type
_entity.pdbx_description
1 polymer ?
#
loop_
_entity_poly.entity_id
_entity_poly.type
_entity_poly.pdbx_seq_one_letter_code
_entity_poly.pdbx_strand_id
1 'polypeptide(L)'
;MRPLTVYTPKPVVPVLNRPFLLYQIDLLRNAGITDITLSLSYQPDKIEHIVGSGSEFGVNLRYITEPSPMGTGGAYKFAADNLTETTIVFNGDILTNLDIRKVIDLHKAKNAAATITLVGVDDPARYGVVQTGNDGEVRRFLEKPKAEELAEMGIDTINAGIYILEPSILDLIARETNRSFEYDIFPDILKRELPFFAYVMDEDYWLDIGTPPSYLKAHHDLLSGKIKGFETAVQGNSDVATSAEIDKVSILGNGCTVKPGARIVNSVIGAGVNVEEKAMIENSVVWSHTRISSFASVRDSIIGRSCHIGRNAIVGPGSVLGDKTSLTDYTKV
;
A
#
# COMPACT_ATOMS: atom_id res chain seq x y z
N MET A 1 -6.04 8.94 1.33
CA MET A 1 -4.83 9.42 0.64
C MET A 1 -4.94 10.79 -0.04
N ARG A 2 -6.14 11.35 -0.34
CA ARG A 2 -6.22 12.76 -0.75
C ARG A 2 -5.69 13.66 0.37
N PRO A 3 -4.94 14.76 0.06
CA PRO A 3 -4.77 15.35 -1.27
C PRO A 3 -3.62 14.78 -2.11
N LEU A 4 -2.78 13.89 -1.59
CA LEU A 4 -1.60 13.34 -2.27
C LEU A 4 -1.92 12.63 -3.59
N THR A 5 -3.07 11.93 -3.62
CA THR A 5 -3.48 11.11 -4.77
C THR A 5 -4.32 11.85 -5.82
N VAL A 6 -4.33 13.18 -5.79
CA VAL A 6 -4.98 13.98 -6.85
C VAL A 6 -4.21 13.88 -8.17
N TYR A 7 -2.88 13.92 -8.10
CA TYR A 7 -2.01 13.86 -9.28
C TYR A 7 -1.20 12.57 -9.37
N THR A 8 -1.10 11.80 -8.28
CA THR A 8 -0.32 10.57 -8.23
C THR A 8 -1.25 9.40 -7.94
N PRO A 9 -1.43 8.43 -8.85
CA PRO A 9 -2.21 7.23 -8.58
C PRO A 9 -1.70 6.49 -7.35
N LYS A 10 -2.62 5.95 -6.53
CA LYS A 10 -2.27 5.26 -5.28
C LYS A 10 -1.21 4.16 -5.43
N PRO A 11 -1.24 3.30 -6.46
CA PRO A 11 -0.23 2.25 -6.63
C PRO A 11 1.21 2.76 -6.80
N VAL A 12 1.39 4.00 -7.23
CA VAL A 12 2.71 4.57 -7.47
C VAL A 12 3.06 5.74 -6.54
N VAL A 13 2.34 5.89 -5.41
CA VAL A 13 2.80 6.78 -4.34
C VAL A 13 4.17 6.32 -3.84
N PRO A 14 5.12 7.23 -3.58
CA PRO A 14 6.44 6.83 -3.14
C PRO A 14 6.41 6.34 -1.69
N VAL A 15 6.86 5.12 -1.45
CA VAL A 15 7.18 4.60 -0.12
C VAL A 15 8.69 4.42 -0.07
N LEU A 16 9.38 5.07 0.88
CA LEU A 16 10.86 5.18 0.91
C LEU A 16 11.47 5.55 -0.46
N ASN A 17 10.88 6.54 -1.15
CA ASN A 17 11.27 7.00 -2.49
C ASN A 17 11.11 5.98 -3.63
N ARG A 18 10.43 4.87 -3.40
CA ARG A 18 10.15 3.82 -4.37
C ARG A 18 8.63 3.71 -4.62
N PRO A 19 8.14 3.54 -5.86
CA PRO A 19 6.72 3.30 -6.12
C PRO A 19 6.17 2.15 -5.29
N PHE A 20 5.05 2.36 -4.60
CA PHE A 20 4.47 1.37 -3.70
C PHE A 20 4.20 0.02 -4.36
N LEU A 21 3.70 0.00 -5.58
CA LEU A 21 3.41 -1.22 -6.34
C LEU A 21 4.61 -2.17 -6.45
N LEU A 22 5.83 -1.64 -6.46
CA LEU A 22 7.04 -2.46 -6.57
C LEU A 22 7.28 -3.35 -5.34
N TYR A 23 6.75 -2.99 -4.17
CA TYR A 23 6.78 -3.86 -2.99
C TYR A 23 5.93 -5.11 -3.19
N GLN A 24 4.74 -4.96 -3.81
CA GLN A 24 3.86 -6.09 -4.13
C GLN A 24 4.45 -6.95 -5.27
N ILE A 25 5.05 -6.31 -6.28
CA ILE A 25 5.75 -7.02 -7.37
C ILE A 25 6.91 -7.84 -6.83
N ASP A 26 7.73 -7.30 -5.92
CA ASP A 26 8.83 -8.06 -5.32
C ASP A 26 8.32 -9.28 -4.55
N LEU A 27 7.24 -9.12 -3.79
CA LEU A 27 6.62 -10.20 -3.04
C LEU A 27 6.18 -11.35 -3.97
N LEU A 28 5.50 -11.04 -5.06
CA LEU A 28 5.04 -12.00 -6.06
C LEU A 28 6.22 -12.66 -6.78
N ARG A 29 7.18 -11.87 -7.26
CA ARG A 29 8.39 -12.37 -7.92
C ARG A 29 9.18 -13.32 -7.02
N ASN A 30 9.34 -12.99 -5.74
CA ASN A 30 10.05 -13.83 -4.78
C ASN A 30 9.32 -15.16 -4.52
N ALA A 31 8.01 -15.21 -4.74
CA ALA A 31 7.22 -16.44 -4.73
C ALA A 31 7.28 -17.22 -6.07
N GLY A 32 7.96 -16.68 -7.09
CA GLY A 32 8.07 -17.28 -8.42
C GLY A 32 6.95 -16.88 -9.39
N ILE A 33 6.16 -15.87 -9.05
CA ILE A 33 5.05 -15.37 -9.87
C ILE A 33 5.55 -14.17 -10.66
N THR A 34 5.64 -14.34 -11.98
CA THR A 34 6.22 -13.34 -12.89
C THR A 34 5.21 -12.73 -13.86
N ASP A 35 4.09 -13.38 -14.12
CA ASP A 35 3.05 -12.85 -14.99
C ASP A 35 1.99 -12.15 -14.13
N ILE A 36 1.95 -10.82 -14.21
CA ILE A 36 1.11 -9.99 -13.33
C ILE A 36 0.19 -9.11 -14.19
N THR A 37 -1.09 -9.15 -13.89
CA THR A 37 -2.07 -8.25 -14.50
C THR A 37 -2.48 -7.15 -13.52
N LEU A 38 -2.37 -5.91 -13.93
CA LEU A 38 -2.83 -4.74 -13.20
C LEU A 38 -4.19 -4.30 -13.74
N SER A 39 -5.26 -4.49 -12.96
CA SER A 39 -6.59 -3.94 -13.27
C SER A 39 -6.69 -2.53 -12.69
N LEU A 40 -6.90 -1.56 -13.56
CA LEU A 40 -6.79 -0.14 -13.23
C LEU A 40 -8.03 0.63 -13.69
N SER A 41 -8.55 1.49 -12.82
CA SER A 41 -9.67 2.39 -13.14
C SER A 41 -9.27 3.87 -13.17
N TYR A 42 -8.13 4.23 -12.56
CA TYR A 42 -7.71 5.63 -12.41
C TYR A 42 -6.28 5.87 -12.91
N GLN A 43 -6.13 6.76 -13.90
CA GLN A 43 -4.85 7.20 -14.47
C GLN A 43 -3.89 6.05 -14.86
N PRO A 44 -4.33 5.05 -15.64
CA PRO A 44 -3.53 3.88 -16.00
C PRO A 44 -2.22 4.26 -16.70
N ASP A 45 -2.24 5.24 -17.62
CA ASP A 45 -1.07 5.69 -18.37
C ASP A 45 0.08 6.17 -17.47
N LYS A 46 -0.24 6.79 -16.32
CA LYS A 46 0.78 7.22 -15.37
C LYS A 46 1.46 6.04 -14.65
N ILE A 47 0.69 5.00 -14.35
CA ILE A 47 1.22 3.80 -13.71
C ILE A 47 2.12 3.08 -14.71
N GLU A 48 1.63 2.89 -15.94
CA GLU A 48 2.40 2.26 -17.01
C GLU A 48 3.68 3.03 -17.35
N HIS A 49 3.63 4.37 -17.38
CA HIS A 49 4.83 5.20 -17.60
C HIS A 49 5.89 5.02 -16.50
N ILE A 50 5.48 4.78 -15.25
CA ILE A 50 6.40 4.65 -14.10
C ILE A 50 6.98 3.23 -14.00
N VAL A 51 6.17 2.20 -14.27
CA VAL A 51 6.53 0.80 -14.01
C VAL A 51 6.89 0.05 -15.30
N GLY A 52 6.50 0.57 -16.44
CA GLY A 52 6.80 -0.01 -17.76
C GLY A 52 6.23 -1.40 -17.95
N SER A 53 6.94 -2.25 -18.73
CA SER A 53 6.54 -3.64 -18.95
C SER A 53 6.85 -4.57 -17.77
N GLY A 54 7.48 -4.09 -16.71
CA GLY A 54 7.93 -4.89 -15.59
C GLY A 54 9.26 -5.62 -15.80
N SER A 55 9.83 -5.60 -16.99
CA SER A 55 11.08 -6.34 -17.32
C SER A 55 12.26 -5.92 -16.45
N GLU A 56 12.36 -4.64 -16.09
CA GLU A 56 13.40 -4.13 -15.17
C GLU A 56 13.26 -4.71 -13.75
N PHE A 57 12.08 -5.20 -13.39
CA PHE A 57 11.78 -5.81 -12.09
C PHE A 57 11.70 -7.33 -12.17
N GLY A 58 12.02 -7.94 -13.33
CA GLY A 58 12.01 -9.38 -13.54
C GLY A 58 10.61 -10.00 -13.61
N VAL A 59 9.62 -9.24 -14.06
CA VAL A 59 8.22 -9.68 -14.24
C VAL A 59 7.68 -9.21 -15.59
N ASN A 60 6.55 -9.77 -16.02
CA ASN A 60 5.76 -9.36 -17.17
C ASN A 60 4.50 -8.67 -16.67
N LEU A 61 4.35 -7.38 -16.90
CA LEU A 61 3.16 -6.62 -16.52
C LEU A 61 2.21 -6.48 -17.71
N ARG A 62 0.96 -6.84 -17.48
CA ARG A 62 -0.16 -6.56 -18.37
C ARG A 62 -1.09 -5.55 -17.72
N TYR A 63 -1.47 -4.54 -18.46
CA TYR A 63 -2.36 -3.47 -18.01
C TYR A 63 -3.75 -3.65 -18.59
N ILE A 64 -4.76 -3.59 -17.74
CA ILE A 64 -6.17 -3.66 -18.13
C ILE A 64 -6.86 -2.46 -17.53
N THR A 65 -7.56 -1.69 -18.37
CA THR A 65 -8.32 -0.53 -17.94
C THR A 65 -9.80 -0.88 -17.90
N GLU A 66 -10.40 -0.76 -16.73
CA GLU A 66 -11.84 -0.95 -16.56
C GLU A 66 -12.63 0.15 -17.29
N PRO A 67 -13.65 -0.19 -18.09
CA PRO A 67 -14.47 0.81 -18.81
C PRO A 67 -15.31 1.66 -17.84
N SER A 68 -15.61 1.12 -16.66
CA SER A 68 -16.32 1.78 -15.55
C SER A 68 -15.97 1.06 -14.26
N PRO A 69 -16.22 1.62 -13.06
CA PRO A 69 -15.97 0.93 -11.79
C PRO A 69 -16.77 -0.38 -11.70
N MET A 70 -16.08 -1.50 -11.69
CA MET A 70 -16.69 -2.86 -11.75
C MET A 70 -16.72 -3.55 -10.37
N GLY A 71 -16.24 -2.89 -9.32
CA GLY A 71 -16.04 -3.52 -8.01
C GLY A 71 -14.88 -4.52 -8.03
N THR A 72 -14.47 -5.04 -6.87
CA THR A 72 -13.30 -5.92 -6.75
C THR A 72 -13.46 -7.23 -7.51
N GLY A 73 -14.61 -7.88 -7.41
CA GLY A 73 -14.94 -9.12 -8.12
C GLY A 73 -15.17 -8.94 -9.63
N GLY A 74 -15.85 -7.86 -10.03
CA GLY A 74 -16.05 -7.56 -11.45
C GLY A 74 -14.76 -7.19 -12.16
N ALA A 75 -13.87 -6.43 -11.51
CA ALA A 75 -12.53 -6.12 -12.00
C ALA A 75 -11.69 -7.41 -12.19
N TYR A 76 -11.76 -8.33 -11.23
CA TYR A 76 -11.14 -9.66 -11.37
C TYR A 76 -11.66 -10.42 -12.56
N LYS A 77 -13.00 -10.55 -12.71
CA LYS A 77 -13.61 -11.20 -13.87
C LYS A 77 -13.15 -10.61 -15.19
N PHE A 78 -13.13 -9.29 -15.28
CA PHE A 78 -12.71 -8.57 -16.49
C PHE A 78 -11.24 -8.81 -16.83
N ALA A 79 -10.38 -8.83 -15.81
CA ALA A 79 -8.95 -9.06 -15.97
C ALA A 79 -8.59 -10.52 -16.26
N ALA A 80 -9.37 -11.47 -15.76
CA ALA A 80 -9.08 -12.90 -15.75
C ALA A 80 -10.00 -13.74 -16.70
N ASP A 81 -10.80 -13.11 -17.55
CA ASP A 81 -11.89 -13.77 -18.30
C ASP A 81 -11.50 -15.00 -19.14
N ASN A 82 -10.23 -15.15 -19.47
CA ASN A 82 -9.73 -16.30 -20.24
C ASN A 82 -8.66 -17.12 -19.47
N LEU A 83 -8.50 -16.88 -18.17
CA LEU A 83 -7.54 -17.65 -17.38
C LEU A 83 -8.12 -19.02 -17.03
N THR A 84 -7.29 -20.03 -17.19
CA THR A 84 -7.60 -21.45 -16.87
C THR A 84 -6.73 -21.96 -15.71
N GLU A 85 -5.94 -21.08 -15.11
CA GLU A 85 -5.02 -21.41 -14.04
C GLU A 85 -5.44 -20.74 -12.74
N THR A 86 -5.01 -21.29 -11.61
CA THR A 86 -5.17 -20.69 -10.28
C THR A 86 -4.55 -19.30 -10.27
N THR A 87 -5.27 -18.33 -9.74
CA THR A 87 -4.84 -16.92 -9.68
C THR A 87 -4.63 -16.44 -8.26
N ILE A 88 -3.64 -15.56 -8.09
CA ILE A 88 -3.45 -14.78 -6.86
C ILE A 88 -3.97 -13.37 -7.11
N VAL A 89 -4.84 -12.92 -6.24
CA VAL A 89 -5.44 -11.58 -6.29
C VAL A 89 -4.95 -10.76 -5.10
N PHE A 90 -4.51 -9.54 -5.38
CA PHE A 90 -4.07 -8.59 -4.37
C PHE A 90 -4.89 -7.31 -4.41
N ASN A 91 -5.31 -6.83 -3.25
CA ASN A 91 -5.73 -5.45 -3.10
C ASN A 91 -4.52 -4.52 -3.26
N GLY A 92 -4.63 -3.56 -4.17
CA GLY A 92 -3.50 -2.71 -4.61
C GLY A 92 -3.03 -1.66 -3.57
N ASP A 93 -3.37 -1.83 -2.30
CA ASP A 93 -3.02 -0.91 -1.21
C ASP A 93 -2.46 -1.63 0.04
N ILE A 94 -2.16 -2.90 -0.05
CA ILE A 94 -1.65 -3.71 1.05
C ILE A 94 -0.13 -3.77 1.01
N LEU A 95 0.51 -3.33 2.09
CA LEU A 95 1.93 -3.55 2.38
C LEU A 95 2.06 -4.75 3.32
N THR A 96 2.78 -5.78 2.88
CA THR A 96 2.98 -7.01 3.66
C THR A 96 4.29 -7.69 3.30
N ASN A 97 4.84 -8.48 4.20
CA ASN A 97 5.98 -9.38 3.95
C ASN A 97 5.56 -10.86 3.99
N LEU A 98 4.28 -11.14 3.81
CA LEU A 98 3.72 -12.49 3.79
C LEU A 98 4.47 -13.41 2.81
N ASP A 99 4.83 -14.61 3.24
CA ASP A 99 5.33 -15.65 2.32
C ASP A 99 4.15 -16.26 1.53
N ILE A 100 3.96 -15.78 0.31
CA ILE A 100 2.88 -16.22 -0.59
C ILE A 100 2.91 -17.73 -0.85
N ARG A 101 4.09 -18.36 -0.82
CA ARG A 101 4.23 -19.81 -1.04
C ARG A 101 3.49 -20.61 0.02
N LYS A 102 3.50 -20.16 1.27
CA LYS A 102 2.74 -20.81 2.36
C LYS A 102 1.23 -20.79 2.09
N VAL A 103 0.73 -19.69 1.54
CA VAL A 103 -0.70 -19.57 1.16
C VAL A 103 -1.03 -20.49 0.00
N ILE A 104 -0.15 -20.58 -1.01
CA ILE A 104 -0.27 -21.50 -2.15
C ILE A 104 -0.27 -22.96 -1.67
N ASP A 105 0.62 -23.31 -0.77
CA ASP A 105 0.75 -24.67 -0.24
C ASP A 105 -0.50 -25.08 0.55
N LEU A 106 -1.05 -24.19 1.38
CA LEU A 106 -2.32 -24.44 2.06
C LEU A 106 -3.46 -24.60 1.07
N HIS A 107 -3.58 -23.72 0.08
CA HIS A 107 -4.61 -23.78 -0.94
C HIS A 107 -4.63 -25.14 -1.65
N LYS A 108 -3.46 -25.61 -2.09
CA LYS A 108 -3.28 -26.91 -2.72
C LYS A 108 -3.59 -28.07 -1.77
N ALA A 109 -3.07 -28.03 -0.54
CA ALA A 109 -3.27 -29.09 0.45
C ALA A 109 -4.74 -29.28 0.82
N LYS A 110 -5.54 -28.21 0.78
CA LYS A 110 -6.97 -28.22 1.06
C LYS A 110 -7.84 -28.48 -0.17
N ASN A 111 -7.26 -28.58 -1.37
CA ASN A 111 -7.99 -28.59 -2.63
C ASN A 111 -9.06 -27.49 -2.66
N ALA A 112 -8.68 -26.29 -2.23
CA ALA A 112 -9.58 -25.17 -2.05
C ALA A 112 -10.06 -24.63 -3.41
N ALA A 113 -11.31 -24.20 -3.51
CA ALA A 113 -11.81 -23.40 -4.63
C ALA A 113 -11.41 -21.90 -4.44
N ALA A 114 -11.34 -21.48 -3.18
CA ALA A 114 -10.85 -20.16 -2.80
C ALA A 114 -10.08 -20.25 -1.49
N THR A 115 -9.02 -19.43 -1.36
CA THR A 115 -8.31 -19.21 -0.11
C THR A 115 -8.22 -17.71 0.14
N ILE A 116 -8.57 -17.28 1.35
CA ILE A 116 -8.47 -15.90 1.81
C ILE A 116 -7.38 -15.79 2.87
N THR A 117 -6.57 -14.73 2.83
CA THR A 117 -5.64 -14.46 3.92
C THR A 117 -6.30 -13.60 4.99
N LEU A 118 -6.01 -13.92 6.25
CA LEU A 118 -6.52 -13.21 7.41
C LEU A 118 -5.38 -12.66 8.26
N VAL A 119 -5.63 -11.54 8.91
CA VAL A 119 -4.70 -10.93 9.87
C VAL A 119 -5.46 -10.45 11.10
N GLY A 120 -4.86 -10.59 12.28
CA GLY A 120 -5.39 -10.05 13.53
C GLY A 120 -5.19 -8.54 13.61
N VAL A 121 -6.22 -7.81 14.05
CA VAL A 121 -6.17 -6.35 14.27
C VAL A 121 -6.90 -5.94 15.54
N ASP A 122 -6.49 -4.81 16.13
CA ASP A 122 -7.13 -4.28 17.36
C ASP A 122 -8.56 -3.75 17.10
N ASP A 123 -8.85 -3.20 15.92
CA ASP A 123 -10.15 -2.64 15.54
C ASP A 123 -10.65 -3.27 14.22
N PRO A 124 -11.33 -4.44 14.29
CA PRO A 124 -11.82 -5.14 13.12
C PRO A 124 -13.07 -4.53 12.48
N ALA A 125 -13.77 -3.61 13.13
CA ALA A 125 -15.06 -3.06 12.68
C ALA A 125 -15.00 -2.34 11.30
N ARG A 126 -13.80 -1.97 10.84
CA ARG A 126 -13.60 -1.25 9.58
C ARG A 126 -13.39 -2.16 8.36
N TYR A 127 -13.30 -3.45 8.60
CA TYR A 127 -12.87 -4.45 7.60
C TYR A 127 -13.90 -5.58 7.48
N GLY A 128 -13.67 -6.46 6.54
CA GLY A 128 -14.37 -7.72 6.46
C GLY A 128 -13.86 -8.69 7.52
N VAL A 129 -14.75 -9.15 8.41
CA VAL A 129 -14.43 -10.10 9.48
C VAL A 129 -14.77 -11.51 9.04
N VAL A 130 -13.91 -12.48 9.36
CA VAL A 130 -14.01 -13.84 8.87
C VAL A 130 -14.00 -14.83 10.02
N GLN A 131 -15.05 -15.64 10.13
CA GLN A 131 -15.13 -16.75 11.06
C GLN A 131 -14.68 -18.04 10.39
N THR A 132 -13.76 -18.75 11.04
CA THR A 132 -13.25 -20.03 10.55
C THR A 132 -13.60 -21.18 11.48
N GLY A 133 -13.65 -22.39 10.93
CA GLY A 133 -13.66 -23.63 11.70
C GLY A 133 -12.24 -23.99 12.20
N ASN A 134 -12.15 -25.05 13.02
CA ASN A 134 -10.89 -25.54 13.58
C ASN A 134 -9.88 -26.04 12.51
N ASP A 135 -10.36 -26.37 11.34
CA ASP A 135 -9.56 -26.82 10.19
C ASP A 135 -9.19 -25.71 9.20
N GLY A 136 -9.57 -24.46 9.52
CA GLY A 136 -9.36 -23.27 8.70
C GLY A 136 -10.42 -23.04 7.64
N GLU A 137 -11.50 -23.84 7.60
CA GLU A 137 -12.61 -23.60 6.69
C GLU A 137 -13.34 -22.30 7.05
N VAL A 138 -13.62 -21.45 6.05
CA VAL A 138 -14.37 -20.21 6.24
C VAL A 138 -15.86 -20.57 6.40
N ARG A 139 -16.45 -20.14 7.53
CA ARG A 139 -17.85 -20.40 7.87
C ARG A 139 -18.75 -19.20 7.72
N ARG A 140 -18.20 -18.01 7.95
CA ARG A 140 -18.95 -16.76 7.87
C ARG A 140 -18.02 -15.61 7.45
N PHE A 141 -18.53 -14.75 6.60
CA PHE A 141 -17.88 -13.51 6.18
C PHE A 141 -18.85 -12.35 6.39
N LEU A 142 -18.42 -11.30 7.07
CA LEU A 142 -19.19 -10.06 7.27
C LEU A 142 -18.33 -8.85 6.93
N GLU A 143 -18.74 -8.09 5.92
CA GLU A 143 -18.08 -6.84 5.55
C GLU A 143 -18.58 -5.69 6.45
N LYS A 144 -17.65 -5.04 7.17
CA LYS A 144 -17.90 -3.92 8.09
C LYS A 144 -19.05 -4.19 9.05
N PRO A 145 -18.92 -5.22 9.89
CA PRO A 145 -19.98 -5.64 10.81
C PRO A 145 -20.34 -4.52 11.80
N LYS A 146 -21.57 -4.55 12.27
CA LYS A 146 -21.98 -3.70 13.40
C LYS A 146 -21.34 -4.20 14.69
N ALA A 147 -21.26 -3.31 15.70
CA ALA A 147 -20.64 -3.64 16.97
C ALA A 147 -21.27 -4.86 17.67
N GLU A 148 -22.60 -5.02 17.53
CA GLU A 148 -23.33 -6.16 18.10
C GLU A 148 -22.94 -7.47 17.41
N GLU A 149 -22.85 -7.48 16.07
CA GLU A 149 -22.45 -8.64 15.27
C GLU A 149 -21.01 -9.05 15.57
N LEU A 150 -20.13 -8.06 15.75
CA LEU A 150 -18.74 -8.28 16.10
C LEU A 150 -18.59 -8.90 17.49
N ALA A 151 -19.35 -8.40 18.47
CA ALA A 151 -19.36 -8.93 19.83
C ALA A 151 -19.86 -10.39 19.88
N GLU A 152 -20.85 -10.74 19.07
CA GLU A 152 -21.34 -12.11 18.95
C GLU A 152 -20.31 -13.07 18.36
N MET A 153 -19.52 -12.59 17.39
CA MET A 153 -18.49 -13.41 16.73
C MET A 153 -17.27 -13.64 17.62
N GLY A 154 -16.89 -12.65 18.44
CA GLY A 154 -15.71 -12.73 19.29
C GLY A 154 -14.40 -12.91 18.51
N ILE A 155 -14.29 -12.29 17.34
CA ILE A 155 -13.21 -12.49 16.36
C ILE A 155 -12.49 -11.15 16.14
N ASP A 156 -11.18 -11.23 16.06
CA ASP A 156 -10.26 -10.12 15.76
C ASP A 156 -9.58 -10.25 14.39
N THR A 157 -9.83 -11.34 13.66
CA THR A 157 -9.23 -11.59 12.35
C THR A 157 -10.06 -10.99 11.22
N ILE A 158 -9.37 -10.27 10.34
CA ILE A 158 -9.96 -9.58 9.20
C ILE A 158 -9.42 -10.08 7.87
N ASN A 159 -10.15 -9.81 6.81
CA ASN A 159 -9.70 -9.98 5.43
C ASN A 159 -8.45 -9.12 5.14
N ALA A 160 -7.34 -9.78 4.88
CA ALA A 160 -6.07 -9.10 4.57
C ALA A 160 -5.96 -8.62 3.11
N GLY A 161 -6.97 -8.87 2.26
CA GLY A 161 -7.00 -8.39 0.88
C GLY A 161 -6.09 -9.18 -0.08
N ILE A 162 -5.79 -10.44 0.23
CA ILE A 162 -4.99 -11.34 -0.61
C ILE A 162 -5.74 -12.66 -0.73
N TYR A 163 -5.95 -13.12 -1.96
CA TYR A 163 -6.74 -14.30 -2.26
C TYR A 163 -6.03 -15.23 -3.23
N ILE A 164 -6.28 -16.54 -3.12
CA ILE A 164 -5.97 -17.52 -4.16
C ILE A 164 -7.29 -18.12 -4.63
N LEU A 165 -7.52 -18.06 -5.92
CA LEU A 165 -8.79 -18.40 -6.54
C LEU A 165 -8.59 -19.38 -7.68
N GLU A 166 -9.38 -20.47 -7.68
CA GLU A 166 -9.48 -21.38 -8.80
C GLU A 166 -10.31 -20.76 -9.94
N PRO A 167 -10.07 -21.16 -11.20
CA PRO A 167 -10.82 -20.65 -12.36
C PRO A 167 -12.35 -20.79 -12.22
N SER A 168 -12.84 -21.81 -11.51
CA SER A 168 -14.27 -22.02 -11.25
C SER A 168 -14.95 -20.86 -10.53
N ILE A 169 -14.21 -20.03 -9.78
CA ILE A 169 -14.75 -18.83 -9.15
C ILE A 169 -15.18 -17.78 -10.17
N LEU A 170 -14.56 -17.76 -11.35
CA LEU A 170 -14.96 -16.87 -12.43
C LEU A 170 -16.38 -17.14 -12.93
N ASP A 171 -16.88 -18.36 -12.78
CA ASP A 171 -18.25 -18.74 -13.18
C ASP A 171 -19.33 -18.16 -12.25
N LEU A 172 -18.93 -17.71 -11.05
CA LEU A 172 -19.83 -17.02 -10.11
C LEU A 172 -20.03 -15.54 -10.48
N ILE A 173 -19.20 -15.00 -11.37
CA ILE A 173 -19.16 -13.57 -11.68
C ILE A 173 -19.67 -13.36 -13.11
N ALA A 174 -20.81 -12.69 -13.23
CA ALA A 174 -21.32 -12.30 -14.53
C ALA A 174 -20.41 -11.24 -15.17
N ARG A 175 -20.26 -11.31 -16.50
CA ARG A 175 -19.47 -10.32 -17.26
C ARG A 175 -20.05 -8.94 -17.13
N GLU A 176 -19.19 -7.92 -17.16
CA GLU A 176 -19.57 -6.49 -17.21
C GLU A 176 -20.52 -6.06 -16.07
N THR A 177 -20.42 -6.71 -14.91
CA THR A 177 -21.20 -6.37 -13.72
C THR A 177 -20.32 -5.77 -12.63
N ASN A 178 -20.91 -4.83 -11.88
CA ASN A 178 -20.26 -4.33 -10.66
C ASN A 178 -20.53 -5.34 -9.53
N ARG A 179 -19.50 -6.11 -9.17
CA ARG A 179 -19.56 -7.13 -8.13
C ARG A 179 -18.36 -6.98 -7.19
N SER A 180 -18.60 -7.13 -5.90
CA SER A 180 -17.57 -7.10 -4.87
C SER A 180 -17.22 -8.53 -4.43
N PHE A 181 -15.95 -8.80 -4.12
CA PHE A 181 -15.59 -10.03 -3.44
C PHE A 181 -16.31 -10.13 -2.11
N GLU A 182 -16.34 -9.06 -1.37
CA GLU A 182 -16.80 -8.99 0.03
C GLU A 182 -18.31 -9.11 0.17
N TYR A 183 -19.05 -8.41 -0.68
CA TYR A 183 -20.52 -8.36 -0.62
C TYR A 183 -21.22 -9.41 -1.47
N ASP A 184 -20.53 -9.91 -2.51
CA ASP A 184 -21.19 -10.79 -3.49
C ASP A 184 -20.53 -12.17 -3.55
N ILE A 185 -19.21 -12.23 -3.83
CA ILE A 185 -18.56 -13.47 -4.24
C ILE A 185 -18.29 -14.40 -3.05
N PHE A 186 -17.73 -13.88 -1.95
CA PHE A 186 -17.51 -14.71 -0.76
C PHE A 186 -18.81 -15.24 -0.16
N PRO A 187 -19.89 -14.45 -0.04
CA PRO A 187 -21.21 -15.00 0.31
C PRO A 187 -21.74 -16.07 -0.67
N ASP A 188 -21.53 -15.88 -1.98
CA ASP A 188 -21.94 -16.87 -2.98
C ASP A 188 -21.12 -18.17 -2.87
N ILE A 189 -19.81 -18.10 -2.59
CA ILE A 189 -18.95 -19.27 -2.33
C ILE A 189 -19.50 -20.06 -1.12
N LEU A 190 -19.77 -19.38 -0.02
CA LEU A 190 -20.30 -19.97 1.21
C LEU A 190 -21.68 -20.59 0.98
N LYS A 191 -22.58 -19.91 0.30
CA LYS A 191 -23.93 -20.39 -0.01
C LYS A 191 -23.93 -21.65 -0.89
N ARG A 192 -22.92 -21.80 -1.75
CA ARG A 192 -22.75 -22.96 -2.64
C ARG A 192 -21.92 -24.06 -1.99
N GLU A 193 -21.48 -23.87 -0.75
CA GLU A 193 -20.67 -24.82 0.00
C GLU A 193 -19.39 -25.24 -0.77
N LEU A 194 -18.79 -24.28 -1.52
CA LEU A 194 -17.52 -24.51 -2.20
C LEU A 194 -16.38 -24.54 -1.18
N PRO A 195 -15.31 -25.34 -1.42
CA PRO A 195 -14.16 -25.41 -0.52
C PRO A 195 -13.49 -24.03 -0.35
N PHE A 196 -13.77 -23.33 0.74
CA PHE A 196 -13.28 -22.00 1.05
C PHE A 196 -12.50 -22.02 2.35
N PHE A 197 -11.20 -21.74 2.28
CA PHE A 197 -10.30 -21.84 3.42
C PHE A 197 -9.62 -20.51 3.71
N ALA A 198 -9.16 -20.35 4.93
CA ALA A 198 -8.42 -19.19 5.40
C ALA A 198 -6.98 -19.55 5.72
N TYR A 199 -6.03 -18.71 5.30
CA TYR A 199 -4.67 -18.68 5.81
C TYR A 199 -4.58 -17.53 6.81
N VAL A 200 -4.34 -17.84 8.07
CA VAL A 200 -4.16 -16.82 9.13
C VAL A 200 -2.68 -16.45 9.19
N MET A 201 -2.40 -15.17 8.98
CA MET A 201 -1.07 -14.59 9.16
C MET A 201 -0.73 -14.57 10.66
N ASP A 202 0.48 -15.00 11.02
CA ASP A 202 0.93 -15.08 12.42
C ASP A 202 1.86 -13.90 12.75
N GLU A 203 3.12 -14.00 12.35
CA GLU A 203 4.13 -12.96 12.61
C GLU A 203 4.38 -12.03 11.42
N ASP A 204 3.64 -12.22 10.33
CA ASP A 204 3.81 -11.42 9.12
C ASP A 204 3.28 -9.99 9.34
N TYR A 205 4.00 -9.03 8.76
CA TYR A 205 3.56 -7.65 8.76
C TYR A 205 2.41 -7.42 7.76
N TRP A 206 1.43 -6.65 8.18
CA TRP A 206 0.34 -6.21 7.31
C TRP A 206 -0.07 -4.77 7.62
N LEU A 207 -0.30 -3.98 6.58
CA LEU A 207 -0.82 -2.62 6.71
C LEU A 207 -1.51 -2.19 5.41
N ASP A 208 -2.76 -1.72 5.53
CA ASP A 208 -3.44 -0.95 4.49
C ASP A 208 -2.94 0.50 4.50
N ILE A 209 -2.33 0.94 3.38
CA ILE A 209 -1.84 2.32 3.20
C ILE A 209 -2.93 3.26 2.66
N GLY A 210 -4.20 2.97 2.88
CA GLY A 210 -5.36 3.71 2.35
C GLY A 210 -5.52 5.12 2.89
N THR A 211 -4.94 5.43 4.04
CA THR A 211 -5.06 6.72 4.71
C THR A 211 -3.70 7.42 4.87
N PRO A 212 -3.65 8.76 5.00
CA PRO A 212 -2.39 9.44 5.29
C PRO A 212 -1.70 8.97 6.57
N PRO A 213 -2.39 8.73 7.70
CA PRO A 213 -1.74 8.18 8.90
C PRO A 213 -1.12 6.79 8.67
N SER A 214 -1.84 5.88 7.99
CA SER A 214 -1.27 4.55 7.70
C SER A 214 -0.12 4.62 6.70
N TYR A 215 -0.19 5.54 5.73
CA TYR A 215 0.92 5.80 4.82
C TYR A 215 2.18 6.31 5.57
N LEU A 216 2.04 7.29 6.47
CA LEU A 216 3.16 7.76 7.30
C LEU A 216 3.71 6.64 8.18
N LYS A 217 2.81 5.83 8.79
CA LYS A 217 3.19 4.66 9.58
C LYS A 217 3.99 3.64 8.77
N ALA A 218 3.62 3.37 7.50
CA ALA A 218 4.37 2.48 6.62
C ALA A 218 5.83 2.91 6.46
N HIS A 219 6.07 4.22 6.30
CA HIS A 219 7.43 4.77 6.24
C HIS A 219 8.21 4.54 7.53
N HIS A 220 7.61 4.84 8.68
CA HIS A 220 8.27 4.66 9.97
C HIS A 220 8.55 3.18 10.28
N ASP A 221 7.61 2.28 9.99
CA ASP A 221 7.80 0.84 10.21
C ASP A 221 8.91 0.26 9.30
N LEU A 222 9.05 0.78 8.07
CA LEU A 222 10.15 0.42 7.17
C LEU A 222 11.49 1.02 7.64
N LEU A 223 11.53 2.31 8.01
CA LEU A 223 12.74 2.99 8.51
C LEU A 223 13.29 2.33 9.79
N SER A 224 12.41 1.89 10.69
CA SER A 224 12.79 1.21 11.93
C SER A 224 13.23 -0.24 11.73
N GLY A 225 13.11 -0.80 10.51
CA GLY A 225 13.40 -2.21 10.24
C GLY A 225 12.38 -3.20 10.81
N LYS A 226 11.20 -2.74 11.20
CA LYS A 226 10.10 -3.58 11.68
C LYS A 226 9.61 -4.53 10.56
N ILE A 227 9.69 -4.10 9.31
CA ILE A 227 9.34 -4.91 8.15
C ILE A 227 10.63 -5.46 7.54
N LYS A 228 10.78 -6.79 7.55
CA LYS A 228 11.92 -7.49 6.95
C LYS A 228 11.60 -7.90 5.51
N GLY A 229 12.65 -8.12 4.71
CA GLY A 229 12.52 -8.70 3.36
C GLY A 229 12.36 -7.69 2.23
N PHE A 230 12.36 -6.39 2.53
CA PHE A 230 12.39 -5.35 1.50
C PHE A 230 13.77 -4.70 1.43
N GLU A 231 14.26 -4.50 0.21
CA GLU A 231 15.43 -3.67 -0.01
C GLU A 231 15.10 -2.23 0.40
N THR A 232 15.84 -1.71 1.37
CA THR A 232 15.75 -0.29 1.73
C THR A 232 16.22 0.54 0.55
N ALA A 233 15.50 1.61 0.25
CA ALA A 233 15.88 2.53 -0.81
C ALA A 233 17.35 3.00 -0.62
N VAL A 234 18.12 2.92 -1.69
CA VAL A 234 19.51 3.40 -1.68
C VAL A 234 19.49 4.89 -1.38
N GLN A 235 20.30 5.33 -0.42
CA GLN A 235 20.53 6.76 -0.22
C GLN A 235 21.07 7.37 -1.50
N GLY A 236 20.41 8.42 -1.99
CA GLY A 236 20.83 9.13 -3.18
C GLY A 236 22.06 10.01 -2.94
N ASN A 237 22.78 10.35 -4.03
CA ASN A 237 23.80 11.38 -4.00
C ASN A 237 23.17 12.73 -3.70
N SER A 238 23.58 13.38 -2.61
CA SER A 238 23.03 14.64 -2.13
C SER A 238 24.14 15.58 -1.64
N ASP A 239 23.93 16.88 -1.79
CA ASP A 239 24.83 17.91 -1.27
C ASP A 239 24.42 18.27 0.15
N VAL A 240 25.16 17.75 1.13
CA VAL A 240 24.86 17.92 2.56
C VAL A 240 25.97 18.73 3.23
N ALA A 241 25.59 19.86 3.80
CA ALA A 241 26.52 20.71 4.55
C ALA A 241 27.07 19.96 5.78
N THR A 242 28.35 20.17 6.09
CA THR A 242 29.04 19.49 7.21
C THR A 242 28.43 19.77 8.59
N SER A 243 27.70 20.86 8.74
CA SER A 243 27.01 21.27 9.98
C SER A 243 25.52 20.88 9.97
N ALA A 244 25.04 20.16 8.96
CA ALA A 244 23.69 19.59 8.95
C ALA A 244 23.67 18.29 9.77
N GLU A 245 22.56 18.06 10.46
CA GLU A 245 22.35 16.87 11.29
C GLU A 245 21.32 15.97 10.63
N ILE A 246 21.76 14.80 10.18
CA ILE A 246 20.87 13.77 9.62
C ILE A 246 21.10 12.48 10.42
N ASP A 247 20.03 11.90 10.95
CA ASP A 247 20.13 10.65 11.66
C ASP A 247 20.43 9.47 10.71
N LYS A 248 20.65 8.28 11.29
CA LYS A 248 21.07 7.08 10.52
C LYS A 248 19.90 6.38 9.81
N VAL A 249 18.66 6.70 10.16
CA VAL A 249 17.46 6.03 9.62
C VAL A 249 16.78 6.86 8.54
N SER A 250 16.97 8.16 8.53
CA SER A 250 16.41 9.04 7.50
C SER A 250 17.00 8.73 6.12
N ILE A 251 16.15 8.83 5.11
CA ILE A 251 16.51 8.55 3.70
C ILE A 251 16.41 9.84 2.89
N LEU A 252 17.47 10.13 2.11
CA LEU A 252 17.49 11.21 1.14
C LEU A 252 17.49 10.63 -0.27
N GLY A 253 16.60 11.16 -1.12
CA GLY A 253 16.61 10.89 -2.56
C GLY A 253 17.78 11.58 -3.27
N ASN A 254 17.95 11.27 -4.55
CA ASN A 254 19.00 11.86 -5.38
C ASN A 254 18.85 13.38 -5.52
N GLY A 255 19.97 14.09 -5.52
CA GLY A 255 20.04 15.53 -5.83
C GLY A 255 19.42 16.44 -4.74
N CYS A 256 19.29 15.95 -3.51
CA CYS A 256 18.89 16.79 -2.40
C CYS A 256 20.02 17.79 -2.03
N THR A 257 19.62 18.95 -1.58
CA THR A 257 20.52 19.94 -0.98
C THR A 257 20.11 20.19 0.46
N VAL A 258 21.02 19.98 1.42
CA VAL A 258 20.77 20.21 2.85
C VAL A 258 21.76 21.24 3.36
N LYS A 259 21.25 22.42 3.71
CA LYS A 259 22.05 23.59 4.07
C LYS A 259 22.53 23.57 5.55
N PRO A 260 23.48 24.46 5.93
CA PRO A 260 24.05 24.47 7.27
C PRO A 260 23.03 24.57 8.39
N GLY A 261 23.20 23.72 9.43
CA GLY A 261 22.37 23.70 10.62
C GLY A 261 20.96 23.13 10.41
N ALA A 262 20.63 22.62 9.21
CA ALA A 262 19.40 21.91 9.00
C ALA A 262 19.43 20.56 9.74
N ARG A 263 18.26 20.11 10.23
CA ARG A 263 18.12 18.85 10.98
C ARG A 263 17.03 17.97 10.38
N ILE A 264 17.37 16.72 10.10
CA ILE A 264 16.45 15.70 9.53
C ILE A 264 16.52 14.46 10.43
N VAL A 265 15.36 14.04 10.96
CA VAL A 265 15.25 12.92 11.90
C VAL A 265 14.06 12.04 11.53
N ASN A 266 14.28 10.74 11.45
CA ASN A 266 13.26 9.71 11.18
C ASN A 266 12.34 10.11 10.01
N SER A 267 12.93 10.55 8.91
CA SER A 267 12.19 11.18 7.81
C SER A 267 12.62 10.66 6.44
N VAL A 268 11.72 10.76 5.48
CA VAL A 268 11.99 10.40 4.09
C VAL A 268 11.90 11.64 3.21
N ILE A 269 13.02 11.97 2.57
CA ILE A 269 13.18 13.14 1.72
C ILE A 269 13.27 12.67 0.27
N GLY A 270 12.36 13.12 -0.59
CA GLY A 270 12.30 12.81 -2.00
C GLY A 270 13.42 13.47 -2.81
N ALA A 271 13.60 13.02 -4.05
CA ALA A 271 14.64 13.53 -4.93
C ALA A 271 14.50 15.05 -5.18
N GLY A 272 15.63 15.76 -5.28
CA GLY A 272 15.68 17.18 -5.60
C GLY A 272 15.05 18.11 -4.55
N VAL A 273 14.86 17.65 -3.32
CA VAL A 273 14.38 18.48 -2.22
C VAL A 273 15.51 19.41 -1.74
N ASN A 274 15.15 20.66 -1.51
CA ASN A 274 16.05 21.68 -0.96
C ASN A 274 15.63 22.01 0.49
N VAL A 275 16.48 21.66 1.45
CA VAL A 275 16.31 21.96 2.88
C VAL A 275 17.28 23.09 3.24
N GLU A 276 16.74 24.27 3.52
CA GLU A 276 17.54 25.47 3.78
C GLU A 276 18.07 25.54 5.23
N GLU A 277 18.82 26.61 5.52
CA GLU A 277 19.55 26.76 6.77
C GLU A 277 18.61 26.63 7.98
N LYS A 278 19.03 25.82 8.96
CA LYS A 278 18.32 25.62 10.24
C LYS A 278 16.86 25.20 10.11
N ALA A 279 16.45 24.67 8.95
CA ALA A 279 15.16 24.02 8.80
C ALA A 279 15.16 22.68 9.54
N MET A 280 14.02 22.29 10.10
CA MET A 280 13.84 21.05 10.86
C MET A 280 12.77 20.17 10.21
N ILE A 281 13.07 18.89 9.99
CA ILE A 281 12.15 17.89 9.48
C ILE A 281 12.23 16.67 10.41
N GLU A 282 11.12 16.33 11.06
CA GLU A 282 11.07 15.22 12.02
C GLU A 282 9.84 14.33 11.72
N ASN A 283 10.03 13.00 11.75
CA ASN A 283 8.96 12.00 11.55
C ASN A 283 8.10 12.26 10.32
N SER A 284 8.66 12.75 9.24
CA SER A 284 7.90 13.30 8.12
C SER A 284 8.32 12.73 6.78
N VAL A 285 7.41 12.80 5.82
CA VAL A 285 7.68 12.41 4.42
C VAL A 285 7.55 13.65 3.54
N VAL A 286 8.61 13.99 2.84
CA VAL A 286 8.66 15.12 1.91
C VAL A 286 8.93 14.58 0.51
N TRP A 287 7.97 14.74 -0.40
CA TRP A 287 8.09 14.30 -1.78
C TRP A 287 9.01 15.21 -2.60
N SER A 288 9.39 14.72 -3.77
CA SER A 288 10.40 15.30 -4.64
C SER A 288 10.18 16.78 -5.00
N HIS A 289 11.30 17.49 -5.26
CA HIS A 289 11.34 18.88 -5.75
C HIS A 289 10.67 19.91 -4.84
N THR A 290 10.53 19.60 -3.56
CA THR A 290 9.98 20.50 -2.53
C THR A 290 11.08 21.34 -1.92
N ARG A 291 10.77 22.58 -1.58
CA ARG A 291 11.65 23.51 -0.89
C ARG A 291 11.13 23.75 0.52
N ILE A 292 11.99 23.51 1.50
CA ILE A 292 11.76 23.81 2.92
C ILE A 292 12.68 25.00 3.26
N SER A 293 12.11 26.19 3.42
CA SER A 293 12.89 27.43 3.61
C SER A 293 13.49 27.52 5.01
N SER A 294 14.43 28.45 5.15
CA SER A 294 15.22 28.62 6.37
C SER A 294 14.34 28.74 7.63
N PHE A 295 14.73 28.06 8.70
CA PHE A 295 14.02 28.00 9.99
C PHE A 295 12.60 27.44 9.94
N ALA A 296 12.15 26.86 8.83
CA ALA A 296 10.86 26.16 8.78
C ALA A 296 10.92 24.86 9.60
N SER A 297 9.79 24.46 10.17
CA SER A 297 9.65 23.22 10.94
C SER A 297 8.53 22.35 10.36
N VAL A 298 8.83 21.10 10.06
CA VAL A 298 7.89 20.10 9.56
C VAL A 298 7.95 18.89 10.48
N ARG A 299 6.82 18.54 11.11
CA ARG A 299 6.76 17.42 12.07
C ARG A 299 5.55 16.56 11.86
N ASP A 300 5.76 15.22 11.94
CA ASP A 300 4.70 14.21 11.84
C ASP A 300 3.73 14.47 10.67
N SER A 301 4.28 14.83 9.50
CA SER A 301 3.53 15.41 8.39
C SER A 301 3.94 14.81 7.05
N ILE A 302 3.07 14.98 6.05
CA ILE A 302 3.33 14.54 4.68
C ILE A 302 3.24 15.74 3.75
N ILE A 303 4.31 16.00 3.01
CA ILE A 303 4.40 17.11 2.05
C ILE A 303 4.49 16.53 0.64
N GLY A 304 3.58 16.91 -0.24
CA GLY A 304 3.55 16.52 -1.65
C GLY A 304 4.70 17.09 -2.48
N ARG A 305 4.65 16.83 -3.79
CA ARG A 305 5.70 17.25 -4.75
C ARG A 305 5.66 18.75 -5.02
N SER A 306 6.86 19.29 -5.28
CA SER A 306 7.02 20.69 -5.73
C SER A 306 6.34 21.73 -4.82
N CYS A 307 6.27 21.43 -3.53
CA CYS A 307 5.76 22.35 -2.53
C CYS A 307 6.81 23.39 -2.15
N HIS A 308 6.35 24.51 -1.63
CA HIS A 308 7.19 25.54 -1.00
C HIS A 308 6.69 25.80 0.42
N ILE A 309 7.55 25.53 1.39
CA ILE A 309 7.31 25.83 2.81
C ILE A 309 8.14 27.07 3.15
N GLY A 310 7.46 28.19 3.42
CA GLY A 310 8.07 29.51 3.63
C GLY A 310 8.96 29.58 4.88
N ARG A 311 9.74 30.64 5.00
CA ARG A 311 10.64 30.89 6.13
C ARG A 311 9.86 30.94 7.45
N ASN A 312 10.40 30.29 8.50
CA ASN A 312 9.76 30.22 9.82
C ASN A 312 8.33 29.64 9.79
N ALA A 313 7.92 29.00 8.70
CA ALA A 313 6.63 28.30 8.67
C ALA A 313 6.68 27.04 9.55
N ILE A 314 5.55 26.68 10.13
CA ILE A 314 5.41 25.51 10.99
C ILE A 314 4.32 24.63 10.37
N VAL A 315 4.69 23.40 9.99
CA VAL A 315 3.78 22.36 9.57
C VAL A 315 3.71 21.34 10.72
N GLY A 316 2.56 21.29 11.38
CA GLY A 316 2.34 20.52 12.61
C GLY A 316 1.88 19.08 12.35
N PRO A 317 1.78 18.26 13.42
CA PRO A 317 1.43 16.86 13.34
C PRO A 317 0.10 16.60 12.63
N GLY A 318 0.09 15.58 11.75
CA GLY A 318 -1.09 15.18 11.00
C GLY A 318 -1.38 16.03 9.76
N SER A 319 -0.57 17.05 9.48
CA SER A 319 -0.72 17.88 8.29
C SER A 319 -0.39 17.10 7.02
N VAL A 320 -1.24 17.25 5.98
CA VAL A 320 -1.03 16.63 4.67
C VAL A 320 -1.17 17.70 3.59
N LEU A 321 -0.07 18.08 2.97
CA LEU A 321 -0.04 19.07 1.91
C LEU A 321 0.02 18.38 0.55
N GLY A 322 -0.92 18.71 -0.33
CA GLY A 322 -0.95 18.20 -1.71
C GLY A 322 0.17 18.80 -2.57
N ASP A 323 0.37 18.21 -3.75
CA ASP A 323 1.37 18.69 -4.71
C ASP A 323 1.20 20.18 -5.03
N LYS A 324 2.33 20.89 -5.17
CA LYS A 324 2.40 22.32 -5.53
C LYS A 324 1.81 23.27 -4.48
N THR A 325 1.59 22.83 -3.25
CA THR A 325 1.17 23.71 -2.15
C THR A 325 2.28 24.69 -1.82
N SER A 326 1.92 25.95 -1.64
CA SER A 326 2.82 26.99 -1.19
C SER A 326 2.32 27.61 0.13
N LEU A 327 3.14 27.52 1.16
CA LEU A 327 2.95 28.23 2.43
C LEU A 327 3.84 29.44 2.46
N THR A 328 3.29 30.60 2.81
CA THR A 328 4.05 31.84 2.96
C THR A 328 4.88 31.81 4.25
N ASP A 329 5.81 32.75 4.37
CA ASP A 329 6.62 32.90 5.56
C ASP A 329 5.75 33.04 6.83
N TYR A 330 6.20 32.44 7.95
CA TYR A 330 5.54 32.45 9.27
C TYR A 330 4.15 31.79 9.33
N THR A 331 3.73 31.10 8.28
CA THR A 331 2.46 30.33 8.29
C THR A 331 2.54 29.19 9.28
N LYS A 332 1.42 28.90 9.99
CA LYS A 332 1.26 27.73 10.86
C LYS A 332 0.04 26.92 10.39
N VAL A 333 0.24 25.61 10.18
CA VAL A 333 -0.78 24.66 9.78
C VAL A 333 -0.62 23.36 10.55
#